data_58ea162d3bbee0b4cf0dc26d3697bec0
#
_entry.id   58ea162d3bbee0b4cf0dc26d3697bec0
#
_cell.length_a   1.000
_cell.length_b   1.000
_cell.length_c   1.000
_cell.angle_alpha   90.00
_cell.angle_beta   90.00
_cell.angle_gamma   90.00
#
_symmetry.space_group_name_H-M   'P 1'
#
loop_
_entity.id
_entity.type
_entity.pdbx_description
1 polymer ?
#
loop_
_entity_poly.entity_id
_entity_poly.type
_entity_poly.pdbx_seq_one_letter_code
_entity_poly.pdbx_strand_id
1 'polypeptide(L)'
;MIFEKKIVGIYTQQFLSRCDDQGLAHYFSHADFPGLRQQPFDFKSSLGHDMKGWFYCYDEIIPGRVVIFDHGFGGGHRSYMKEIELLCRHGYLVYTYDHTGCMESGGDSPRGLSQSLRDLNDAINALQAAQGFKNLKISVMGHSWGAFACMNIAALHPEVTHIVALSGFVSVEEMVGQFFSGILKGYRKPVLKIEQENNPDFVKYNAAQALADTAAKVLLIYSANDKMVIREIHHGILSKALAGKADTRILLEEGKGHNPNYTTDAAAYLGEYTAEMTRLLKDKKLSTEAEKAAFRSKWDWNRMTQQDDKVWAEIFKTLDA
;
A
#
# COMPACT_ATOMS: atom_id res chain seq x y z
N MET A 1 3.80 -15.73 29.97
CA MET A 1 2.36 -16.03 29.65
C MET A 1 1.45 -14.79 29.66
N ILE A 2 1.28 -14.03 30.77
CA ILE A 2 0.33 -12.89 30.77
C ILE A 2 0.80 -11.75 29.85
N PHE A 3 2.07 -11.37 29.91
CA PHE A 3 2.66 -10.33 29.06
C PHE A 3 2.65 -10.73 27.57
N GLU A 4 2.94 -11.98 27.25
CA GLU A 4 2.88 -12.51 25.89
C GLU A 4 1.47 -12.37 25.31
N LYS A 5 0.44 -12.82 26.03
CA LYS A 5 -0.96 -12.66 25.62
C LYS A 5 -1.33 -11.19 25.38
N LYS A 6 -0.82 -10.27 26.21
CA LYS A 6 -1.08 -8.83 26.02
C LYS A 6 -0.42 -8.28 24.75
N ILE A 7 0.85 -8.59 24.49
CA ILE A 7 1.59 -8.10 23.32
C ILE A 7 1.04 -8.71 22.04
N VAL A 8 0.80 -10.03 22.04
CA VAL A 8 0.13 -10.72 20.93
C VAL A 8 -1.27 -10.14 20.71
N GLY A 9 -2.02 -9.84 21.79
CA GLY A 9 -3.32 -9.19 21.71
C GLY A 9 -3.27 -7.81 21.04
N ILE A 10 -2.24 -6.99 21.33
CA ILE A 10 -2.04 -5.69 20.67
C ILE A 10 -1.77 -5.89 19.18
N TYR A 11 -0.90 -6.83 18.80
CA TYR A 11 -0.63 -7.15 17.41
C TYR A 11 -1.88 -7.62 16.69
N THR A 12 -2.64 -8.54 17.27
CA THR A 12 -3.90 -9.05 16.73
C THR A 12 -4.92 -7.92 16.54
N GLN A 13 -5.07 -7.05 17.52
CA GLN A 13 -5.96 -5.89 17.42
C GLN A 13 -5.53 -4.95 16.30
N GLN A 14 -4.23 -4.72 16.13
CA GLN A 14 -3.69 -3.82 15.12
C GLN A 14 -3.82 -4.38 13.69
N PHE A 15 -3.48 -5.65 13.47
CA PHE A 15 -3.30 -6.22 12.14
C PHE A 15 -4.34 -7.29 11.75
N LEU A 16 -5.21 -7.69 12.67
CA LEU A 16 -6.24 -8.71 12.42
C LEU A 16 -7.66 -8.21 12.75
N SER A 17 -7.83 -6.92 13.01
CA SER A 17 -9.16 -6.30 13.10
C SER A 17 -9.50 -5.60 11.79
N ARG A 18 -10.77 -5.64 11.41
CA ARG A 18 -11.24 -5.01 10.18
C ARG A 18 -10.88 -3.53 10.10
N CYS A 19 -10.45 -3.09 8.92
CA CYS A 19 -10.04 -1.73 8.62
C CYS A 19 -11.18 -0.96 7.94
N ASP A 20 -12.08 -0.40 8.73
CA ASP A 20 -13.18 0.43 8.22
C ASP A 20 -12.88 1.93 8.43
N ASP A 21 -13.59 2.77 7.69
CA ASP A 21 -13.50 4.22 7.85
C ASP A 21 -13.90 4.64 9.27
N GLN A 22 -12.99 5.31 9.94
CA GLN A 22 -13.21 5.82 11.30
C GLN A 22 -13.84 7.23 11.31
N GLY A 23 -14.13 7.82 10.14
CA GLY A 23 -14.69 9.16 10.01
C GLY A 23 -13.70 10.29 10.33
N LEU A 24 -12.41 9.98 10.43
CA LEU A 24 -11.37 10.95 10.80
C LEU A 24 -10.67 11.57 9.58
N ALA A 25 -10.60 10.86 8.47
CA ALA A 25 -10.01 11.32 7.22
C ALA A 25 -11.08 11.79 6.23
N HIS A 26 -10.67 12.67 5.30
CA HIS A 26 -11.44 12.95 4.10
C HIS A 26 -10.89 12.09 2.96
N TYR A 27 -11.77 11.38 2.30
CA TYR A 27 -11.45 10.57 1.13
C TYR A 27 -11.94 11.28 -0.13
N PHE A 28 -11.03 11.55 -1.05
CA PHE A 28 -11.42 11.99 -2.38
C PHE A 28 -12.12 10.85 -3.13
N SER A 29 -12.93 11.22 -4.10
CA SER A 29 -13.62 10.32 -5.02
C SER A 29 -13.37 10.74 -6.47
N HIS A 30 -13.77 9.95 -7.44
CA HIS A 30 -13.70 10.35 -8.85
C HIS A 30 -14.46 11.65 -9.14
N ALA A 31 -15.53 11.96 -8.37
CA ALA A 31 -16.31 13.17 -8.54
C ALA A 31 -15.56 14.47 -8.20
N ASP A 32 -14.48 14.37 -7.41
CA ASP A 32 -13.60 15.50 -7.09
C ASP A 32 -12.64 15.86 -8.24
N PHE A 33 -12.58 15.03 -9.29
CA PHE A 33 -11.69 15.20 -10.44
C PHE A 33 -12.52 15.25 -11.74
N PRO A 34 -12.82 16.45 -12.27
CA PRO A 34 -13.67 16.60 -13.44
C PRO A 34 -13.19 15.76 -14.64
N GLY A 35 -14.08 14.92 -15.17
CA GLY A 35 -13.81 14.02 -16.29
C GLY A 35 -13.20 12.66 -15.92
N LEU A 36 -12.80 12.45 -14.68
CA LEU A 36 -12.34 11.13 -14.24
C LEU A 36 -13.52 10.16 -14.16
N ARG A 37 -13.44 9.07 -14.91
CA ARG A 37 -14.46 8.02 -14.94
C ARG A 37 -14.10 6.90 -13.98
N GLN A 38 -15.12 6.31 -13.39
CA GLN A 38 -15.04 5.13 -12.53
C GLN A 38 -15.92 4.03 -13.10
N GLN A 39 -15.39 2.80 -13.16
CA GLN A 39 -16.17 1.61 -13.52
C GLN A 39 -15.88 0.50 -12.51
N PRO A 40 -16.90 -0.10 -11.87
CA PRO A 40 -16.70 -1.19 -10.95
C PRO A 40 -16.22 -2.46 -11.67
N PHE A 41 -15.31 -3.17 -11.04
CA PHE A 41 -14.85 -4.50 -11.44
C PHE A 41 -14.54 -5.30 -10.19
N ASP A 42 -15.57 -5.97 -9.67
CA ASP A 42 -15.49 -6.82 -8.49
C ASP A 42 -14.97 -8.21 -8.84
N PHE A 43 -14.32 -8.87 -7.88
CA PHE A 43 -13.86 -10.25 -8.05
C PHE A 43 -14.04 -11.08 -6.78
N LYS A 44 -13.93 -12.39 -6.88
CA LYS A 44 -13.86 -13.30 -5.74
C LYS A 44 -12.41 -13.57 -5.40
N SER A 45 -12.03 -13.36 -4.14
CA SER A 45 -10.71 -13.80 -3.67
C SER A 45 -10.61 -15.32 -3.60
N SER A 46 -9.40 -15.86 -3.56
CA SER A 46 -9.12 -17.28 -3.34
C SER A 46 -9.68 -17.82 -2.01
N LEU A 47 -10.01 -16.93 -1.08
CA LEU A 47 -10.68 -17.24 0.19
C LEU A 47 -12.22 -17.16 0.09
N GLY A 48 -12.77 -16.83 -1.08
CA GLY A 48 -14.21 -16.73 -1.33
C GLY A 48 -14.84 -15.41 -0.92
N HIS A 49 -14.05 -14.39 -0.51
CA HIS A 49 -14.58 -13.06 -0.19
C HIS A 49 -14.95 -12.28 -1.46
N ASP A 50 -15.99 -11.44 -1.34
CA ASP A 50 -16.35 -10.45 -2.36
C ASP A 50 -15.38 -9.28 -2.27
N MET A 51 -14.52 -9.14 -3.26
CA MET A 51 -13.55 -8.06 -3.34
C MET A 51 -14.12 -6.94 -4.20
N LYS A 52 -14.10 -5.73 -3.65
CA LYS A 52 -14.58 -4.54 -4.35
C LYS A 52 -13.42 -3.86 -5.07
N GLY A 53 -13.59 -3.65 -6.38
CA GLY A 53 -12.58 -3.05 -7.21
C GLY A 53 -13.14 -2.13 -8.27
N TRP A 54 -12.32 -1.24 -8.78
CA TRP A 54 -12.70 -0.21 -9.72
C TRP A 54 -11.59 0.08 -10.73
N PHE A 55 -12.01 0.29 -11.97
CA PHE A 55 -11.19 0.94 -12.97
C PHE A 55 -11.41 2.45 -12.94
N TYR A 56 -10.31 3.18 -13.13
CA TYR A 56 -10.31 4.63 -13.28
C TYR A 56 -9.58 5.00 -14.57
N CYS A 57 -10.12 5.98 -15.34
CA CYS A 57 -9.47 6.54 -16.50
C CYS A 57 -10.11 7.87 -16.92
N TYR A 58 -9.38 8.65 -17.69
CA TYR A 58 -9.92 9.70 -18.53
C TYR A 58 -10.30 9.14 -19.93
N ASP A 59 -10.78 10.01 -20.85
CA ASP A 59 -11.20 9.58 -22.20
C ASP A 59 -10.06 9.00 -23.03
N GLU A 60 -8.87 9.60 -22.90
CA GLU A 60 -7.68 9.16 -23.61
C GLU A 60 -6.86 8.23 -22.71
N ILE A 61 -6.66 6.99 -23.17
CA ILE A 61 -5.84 6.00 -22.46
C ILE A 61 -4.72 5.47 -23.36
N ILE A 62 -3.60 5.09 -22.74
CA ILE A 62 -2.52 4.36 -23.40
C ILE A 62 -3.00 2.94 -23.68
N PRO A 63 -3.14 2.52 -24.95
CA PRO A 63 -3.73 1.22 -25.27
C PRO A 63 -2.91 0.05 -24.74
N GLY A 64 -3.60 -1.00 -24.30
CA GLY A 64 -2.99 -2.28 -23.94
C GLY A 64 -2.16 -2.28 -22.64
N ARG A 65 -2.29 -1.24 -21.79
CA ARG A 65 -1.61 -1.14 -20.50
C ARG A 65 -2.60 -0.90 -19.36
N VAL A 66 -2.33 -1.49 -18.22
CA VAL A 66 -3.03 -1.23 -16.95
C VAL A 66 -2.02 -1.09 -15.83
N VAL A 67 -2.25 -0.12 -14.95
CA VAL A 67 -1.55 0.00 -13.67
C VAL A 67 -2.49 -0.47 -12.57
N ILE A 68 -2.10 -1.48 -11.82
CA ILE A 68 -2.81 -1.88 -10.60
C ILE A 68 -2.22 -1.07 -9.45
N PHE A 69 -3.05 -0.25 -8.80
CA PHE A 69 -2.64 0.50 -7.61
C PHE A 69 -3.08 -0.24 -6.36
N ASP A 70 -2.12 -0.58 -5.49
CA ASP A 70 -2.29 -1.38 -4.29
C ASP A 70 -2.13 -0.51 -3.04
N HIS A 71 -3.18 -0.41 -2.22
CA HIS A 71 -3.24 0.52 -1.10
C HIS A 71 -2.49 0.03 0.16
N GLY A 72 -2.11 0.97 1.03
CA GLY A 72 -1.47 0.70 2.32
C GLY A 72 -2.45 0.21 3.39
N PHE A 73 -1.90 -0.30 4.49
CA PHE A 73 -2.66 -0.81 5.63
C PHE A 73 -3.46 0.30 6.33
N GLY A 74 -4.66 -0.04 6.79
CA GLY A 74 -5.52 0.87 7.57
C GLY A 74 -6.39 1.82 6.75
N GLY A 75 -6.38 1.68 5.42
CA GLY A 75 -7.19 2.46 4.49
C GLY A 75 -7.83 1.60 3.41
N GLY A 76 -8.23 2.23 2.31
CA GLY A 76 -8.69 1.63 1.07
C GLY A 76 -8.21 2.45 -0.12
N HIS A 77 -8.65 2.09 -1.32
CA HIS A 77 -8.25 2.78 -2.56
C HIS A 77 -8.52 4.30 -2.51
N ARG A 78 -9.60 4.74 -1.86
CA ARG A 78 -9.96 6.16 -1.76
C ARG A 78 -8.95 7.00 -0.98
N SER A 79 -8.10 6.38 -0.17
CA SER A 79 -6.99 7.06 0.49
C SER A 79 -5.91 7.51 -0.50
N TYR A 80 -5.92 6.98 -1.72
CA TYR A 80 -4.92 7.18 -2.77
C TYR A 80 -5.49 7.78 -4.06
N MET A 81 -6.64 8.45 -3.99
CA MET A 81 -7.29 9.01 -5.19
C MET A 81 -6.44 10.06 -5.90
N LYS A 82 -5.54 10.77 -5.21
CA LYS A 82 -4.60 11.71 -5.84
C LYS A 82 -3.57 10.99 -6.71
N GLU A 83 -3.04 9.87 -6.22
CA GLU A 83 -2.10 9.01 -6.93
C GLU A 83 -2.77 8.34 -8.12
N ILE A 84 -3.96 7.78 -7.91
CA ILE A 84 -4.78 7.14 -8.96
C ILE A 84 -5.11 8.16 -10.07
N GLU A 85 -5.51 9.36 -9.69
CA GLU A 85 -5.85 10.42 -10.64
C GLU A 85 -4.63 10.87 -11.46
N LEU A 86 -3.45 11.01 -10.84
CA LEU A 86 -2.23 11.35 -11.55
C LEU A 86 -1.85 10.30 -12.59
N LEU A 87 -1.97 9.02 -12.26
CA LEU A 87 -1.76 7.94 -13.22
C LEU A 87 -2.77 8.02 -14.38
N CYS A 88 -4.04 8.25 -14.08
CA CYS A 88 -5.09 8.41 -15.09
C CYS A 88 -4.86 9.64 -15.99
N ARG A 89 -4.43 10.77 -15.40
CA ARG A 89 -4.11 12.01 -16.14
C ARG A 89 -2.93 11.82 -17.10
N HIS A 90 -1.98 10.95 -16.71
CA HIS A 90 -0.87 10.57 -17.60
C HIS A 90 -1.28 9.59 -18.70
N GLY A 91 -2.54 9.15 -18.70
CA GLY A 91 -3.12 8.27 -19.72
C GLY A 91 -3.20 6.80 -19.36
N TYR A 92 -2.90 6.38 -18.13
CA TYR A 92 -3.04 4.98 -17.73
C TYR A 92 -4.51 4.63 -17.43
N LEU A 93 -4.91 3.42 -17.84
CA LEU A 93 -6.02 2.72 -17.21
C LEU A 93 -5.54 2.23 -15.85
N VAL A 94 -6.18 2.66 -14.77
CA VAL A 94 -5.80 2.27 -13.41
C VAL A 94 -6.86 1.33 -12.85
N TYR A 95 -6.44 0.19 -12.37
CA TYR A 95 -7.26 -0.72 -11.57
C TYR A 95 -6.83 -0.63 -10.10
N THR A 96 -7.79 -0.61 -9.21
CA THR A 96 -7.54 -0.65 -7.76
C THR A 96 -8.69 -1.35 -7.06
N TYR A 97 -8.48 -1.82 -5.85
CA TYR A 97 -9.48 -2.54 -5.06
C TYR A 97 -9.22 -2.27 -3.56
N ASP A 98 -10.19 -2.60 -2.72
CA ASP A 98 -9.97 -2.64 -1.29
C ASP A 98 -9.54 -4.05 -0.88
N HIS A 99 -8.52 -4.15 -0.02
CA HIS A 99 -8.02 -5.45 0.47
C HIS A 99 -9.05 -6.20 1.31
N THR A 100 -8.87 -7.51 1.44
CA THR A 100 -9.65 -8.35 2.35
C THR A 100 -9.74 -7.73 3.74
N GLY A 101 -10.97 -7.62 4.27
CA GLY A 101 -11.22 -7.02 5.59
C GLY A 101 -10.97 -5.52 5.68
N CYS A 102 -10.94 -4.82 4.55
CA CYS A 102 -10.80 -3.37 4.48
C CYS A 102 -11.99 -2.75 3.72
N MET A 103 -12.47 -1.61 4.21
CA MET A 103 -13.47 -0.74 3.58
C MET A 103 -14.66 -1.50 2.97
N GLU A 104 -14.83 -1.47 1.63
CA GLU A 104 -15.97 -2.07 0.94
C GLU A 104 -15.81 -3.57 0.64
N SER A 105 -14.59 -4.12 0.74
CA SER A 105 -14.32 -5.54 0.49
C SER A 105 -14.76 -6.43 1.64
N GLY A 106 -15.07 -7.68 1.30
CA GLY A 106 -15.45 -8.72 2.25
C GLY A 106 -14.31 -9.18 3.15
N GLY A 107 -14.64 -10.05 4.12
CA GLY A 107 -13.73 -10.57 5.13
C GLY A 107 -13.83 -9.83 6.46
N ASP A 108 -13.67 -10.57 7.56
CA ASP A 108 -13.83 -10.04 8.92
C ASP A 108 -12.55 -9.38 9.46
N SER A 109 -11.43 -9.55 8.74
CA SER A 109 -10.14 -8.98 9.09
C SER A 109 -9.19 -8.95 7.89
N PRO A 110 -8.15 -8.08 7.90
CA PRO A 110 -7.10 -8.07 6.90
C PRO A 110 -6.11 -9.25 7.02
N ARG A 111 -6.31 -10.19 7.95
CA ARG A 111 -5.61 -11.46 8.10
C ARG A 111 -4.08 -11.39 8.20
N GLY A 112 -3.51 -10.22 8.50
CA GLY A 112 -2.08 -10.03 8.71
C GLY A 112 -1.34 -9.41 7.52
N LEU A 113 -0.02 -9.33 7.67
CA LEU A 113 0.84 -8.55 6.79
C LEU A 113 0.97 -9.12 5.37
N SER A 114 0.91 -10.44 5.19
CA SER A 114 1.06 -11.06 3.86
C SER A 114 -0.25 -11.18 3.07
N GLN A 115 -1.38 -10.74 3.64
CA GLN A 115 -2.66 -10.79 2.94
C GLN A 115 -2.69 -9.88 1.70
N SER A 116 -2.02 -8.71 1.72
CA SER A 116 -1.98 -7.84 0.54
C SER A 116 -1.38 -8.54 -0.68
N LEU A 117 -0.34 -9.36 -0.49
CA LEU A 117 0.24 -10.13 -1.59
C LEU A 117 -0.75 -11.18 -2.15
N ARG A 118 -1.53 -11.84 -1.27
CA ARG A 118 -2.60 -12.75 -1.72
C ARG A 118 -3.66 -11.99 -2.52
N ASP A 119 -4.11 -10.86 -2.01
CA ASP A 119 -5.17 -10.07 -2.65
C ASP A 119 -4.71 -9.52 -4.02
N LEU A 120 -3.47 -9.06 -4.13
CA LEU A 120 -2.89 -8.62 -5.41
C LEU A 120 -2.75 -9.79 -6.40
N ASN A 121 -2.33 -10.97 -5.94
CA ASN A 121 -2.31 -12.18 -6.75
C ASN A 121 -3.72 -12.54 -7.27
N ASP A 122 -4.72 -12.50 -6.41
CA ASP A 122 -6.10 -12.81 -6.77
C ASP A 122 -6.67 -11.75 -7.75
N ALA A 123 -6.34 -10.48 -7.56
CA ALA A 123 -6.71 -9.38 -8.45
C ALA A 123 -6.12 -9.54 -9.85
N ILE A 124 -4.84 -9.87 -9.97
CA ILE A 124 -4.18 -10.12 -11.27
C ILE A 124 -4.82 -11.33 -11.95
N ASN A 125 -5.03 -12.43 -11.23
CA ASN A 125 -5.68 -13.61 -11.78
C ASN A 125 -7.10 -13.31 -12.28
N ALA A 126 -7.88 -12.51 -11.56
CA ALA A 126 -9.21 -12.08 -11.97
C ALA A 126 -9.19 -11.24 -13.24
N LEU A 127 -8.26 -10.30 -13.36
CA LEU A 127 -8.09 -9.48 -14.55
C LEU A 127 -7.68 -10.32 -15.76
N GLN A 128 -6.75 -11.25 -15.61
CA GLN A 128 -6.30 -12.14 -16.69
C GLN A 128 -7.41 -13.13 -17.16
N ALA A 129 -8.29 -13.54 -16.25
CA ALA A 129 -9.42 -14.39 -16.57
C ALA A 129 -10.56 -13.63 -17.27
N ALA A 130 -10.65 -12.32 -17.10
CA ALA A 130 -11.72 -11.51 -17.64
C ALA A 130 -11.54 -11.23 -19.13
N GLN A 131 -12.65 -11.35 -19.89
CA GLN A 131 -12.65 -11.04 -21.31
C GLN A 131 -12.34 -9.55 -21.55
N GLY A 132 -11.37 -9.26 -22.41
CA GLY A 132 -10.93 -7.90 -22.73
C GLY A 132 -9.68 -7.43 -21.99
N PHE A 133 -9.28 -8.12 -20.92
CA PHE A 133 -8.09 -7.74 -20.13
C PHE A 133 -6.91 -8.73 -20.26
N LYS A 134 -7.14 -9.88 -20.86
CA LYS A 134 -6.17 -10.99 -20.97
C LYS A 134 -4.82 -10.62 -21.59
N ASN A 135 -4.78 -9.61 -22.47
CA ASN A 135 -3.58 -9.21 -23.20
C ASN A 135 -3.00 -7.87 -22.73
N LEU A 136 -3.47 -7.33 -21.62
CA LEU A 136 -2.92 -6.08 -21.08
C LEU A 136 -1.54 -6.32 -20.49
N LYS A 137 -0.63 -5.38 -20.76
CA LYS A 137 0.62 -5.29 -20.02
C LYS A 137 0.31 -4.76 -18.62
N ILE A 138 0.59 -5.56 -17.61
CA ILE A 138 0.31 -5.24 -16.22
C ILE A 138 1.54 -4.57 -15.61
N SER A 139 1.32 -3.40 -15.04
CA SER A 139 2.24 -2.71 -14.14
C SER A 139 1.60 -2.64 -12.77
N VAL A 140 2.40 -2.70 -11.70
CA VAL A 140 1.92 -2.57 -10.34
C VAL A 140 2.58 -1.39 -9.64
N MET A 141 1.79 -0.64 -8.89
CA MET A 141 2.27 0.44 -8.03
C MET A 141 1.59 0.34 -6.67
N GLY A 142 2.32 0.51 -5.58
CA GLY A 142 1.72 0.44 -4.26
C GLY A 142 2.50 1.22 -3.21
N HIS A 143 1.84 1.45 -2.07
CA HIS A 143 2.40 2.14 -0.93
C HIS A 143 2.40 1.25 0.30
N SER A 144 3.48 1.25 1.08
CA SER A 144 3.57 0.57 2.37
C SER A 144 3.21 -0.92 2.27
N TRP A 145 2.07 -1.35 2.80
CA TRP A 145 1.54 -2.71 2.72
C TRP A 145 1.30 -3.16 1.27
N GLY A 146 0.73 -2.29 0.43
CA GLY A 146 0.59 -2.54 -1.00
C GLY A 146 1.94 -2.57 -1.73
N ALA A 147 2.91 -1.76 -1.30
CA ALA A 147 4.26 -1.81 -1.87
C ALA A 147 4.97 -3.14 -1.55
N PHE A 148 4.75 -3.72 -0.35
CA PHE A 148 5.21 -5.08 -0.05
C PHE A 148 4.60 -6.09 -1.03
N ALA A 149 3.31 -6.00 -1.29
CA ALA A 149 2.65 -6.86 -2.29
C ALA A 149 3.25 -6.68 -3.68
N CYS A 150 3.37 -5.44 -4.16
CA CYS A 150 3.95 -5.11 -5.47
C CYS A 150 5.38 -5.63 -5.65
N MET A 151 6.23 -5.53 -4.63
CA MET A 151 7.59 -6.06 -4.71
C MET A 151 7.66 -7.59 -4.76
N ASN A 152 6.77 -8.25 -4.03
CA ASN A 152 6.76 -9.71 -3.92
C ASN A 152 5.96 -10.40 -5.02
N ILE A 153 5.06 -9.68 -5.71
CA ILE A 153 4.23 -10.24 -6.79
C ILE A 153 5.06 -10.75 -7.97
N ALA A 154 6.26 -10.20 -8.16
CA ALA A 154 7.21 -10.66 -9.19
C ALA A 154 7.54 -12.15 -9.11
N ALA A 155 7.49 -12.74 -7.92
CA ALA A 155 7.72 -14.18 -7.74
C ALA A 155 6.52 -15.04 -8.14
N LEU A 156 5.34 -14.46 -8.30
CA LEU A 156 4.10 -15.14 -8.65
C LEU A 156 3.66 -14.84 -10.09
N HIS A 157 3.93 -13.62 -10.54
CA HIS A 157 3.52 -13.06 -11.82
C HIS A 157 4.73 -12.50 -12.58
N PRO A 158 5.54 -13.36 -13.22
CA PRO A 158 6.73 -12.92 -13.98
C PRO A 158 6.38 -12.08 -15.23
N GLU A 159 5.12 -12.06 -15.63
CA GLU A 159 4.59 -11.22 -16.71
C GLU A 159 4.35 -9.75 -16.31
N VAL A 160 4.42 -9.40 -15.04
CA VAL A 160 4.38 -8.01 -14.60
C VAL A 160 5.58 -7.26 -15.15
N THR A 161 5.32 -6.16 -15.86
CA THR A 161 6.35 -5.45 -16.63
C THR A 161 7.03 -4.33 -15.86
N HIS A 162 6.32 -3.66 -14.94
CA HIS A 162 6.84 -2.57 -14.13
C HIS A 162 6.36 -2.68 -12.68
N ILE A 163 7.25 -2.38 -11.76
CA ILE A 163 6.96 -2.38 -10.32
C ILE A 163 7.41 -1.05 -9.75
N VAL A 164 6.47 -0.29 -9.19
CA VAL A 164 6.74 0.94 -8.43
C VAL A 164 6.32 0.73 -6.98
N ALA A 165 7.25 0.82 -6.04
CA ALA A 165 7.00 0.57 -4.63
C ALA A 165 7.41 1.77 -3.76
N LEU A 166 6.44 2.32 -3.04
CA LEU A 166 6.60 3.47 -2.16
C LEU A 166 6.64 2.99 -0.71
N SER A 167 7.75 3.18 -0.01
CA SER A 167 7.92 2.82 1.42
C SER A 167 7.52 1.36 1.74
N GLY A 168 7.85 0.40 0.86
CA GLY A 168 7.52 -1.01 1.06
C GLY A 168 8.47 -1.73 2.02
N PHE A 169 7.96 -2.68 2.78
CA PHE A 169 8.81 -3.55 3.61
C PHE A 169 9.20 -4.85 2.86
N VAL A 170 10.36 -5.40 3.19
CA VAL A 170 10.98 -6.51 2.45
C VAL A 170 10.21 -7.82 2.61
N SER A 171 9.86 -8.16 3.85
CA SER A 171 9.18 -9.41 4.21
C SER A 171 8.44 -9.26 5.52
N VAL A 172 7.50 -10.18 5.78
CA VAL A 172 6.81 -10.27 7.07
C VAL A 172 7.80 -10.48 8.22
N GLU A 173 8.83 -11.32 8.01
CA GLU A 173 9.84 -11.59 9.03
C GLU A 173 10.61 -10.32 9.42
N GLU A 174 11.05 -9.53 8.44
CA GLU A 174 11.78 -8.29 8.70
C GLU A 174 10.89 -7.23 9.36
N MET A 175 9.62 -7.13 8.94
CA MET A 175 8.68 -6.18 9.53
C MET A 175 8.33 -6.54 10.98
N VAL A 176 8.08 -7.81 11.26
CA VAL A 176 7.92 -8.34 12.65
C VAL A 176 9.23 -8.17 13.43
N GLY A 177 10.37 -8.38 12.79
CA GLY A 177 11.69 -8.11 13.36
C GLY A 177 11.89 -6.67 13.79
N GLN A 178 11.41 -5.71 12.99
CA GLN A 178 11.41 -4.28 13.32
C GLN A 178 10.50 -3.97 14.51
N PHE A 179 9.24 -4.42 14.49
CA PHE A 179 8.27 -4.16 15.56
C PHE A 179 8.73 -4.73 16.91
N PHE A 180 9.33 -5.91 16.86
CA PHE A 180 9.78 -6.63 18.06
C PHE A 180 11.30 -6.66 18.16
N SER A 181 11.91 -5.47 18.26
CA SER A 181 13.37 -5.30 18.46
C SER A 181 13.73 -5.19 19.94
N GLY A 182 15.02 -5.25 20.26
CA GLY A 182 15.53 -5.09 21.63
C GLY A 182 14.95 -6.12 22.60
N ILE A 183 14.39 -5.65 23.71
CA ILE A 183 13.81 -6.49 24.77
C ILE A 183 12.55 -7.25 24.31
N LEU A 184 11.93 -6.83 23.22
CA LEU A 184 10.72 -7.46 22.69
C LEU A 184 11.01 -8.63 21.75
N LYS A 185 12.26 -8.98 21.48
CA LYS A 185 12.65 -10.06 20.54
C LYS A 185 11.97 -11.41 20.81
N GLY A 186 11.68 -11.71 22.07
CA GLY A 186 11.01 -12.96 22.44
C GLY A 186 9.60 -13.13 21.87
N TYR A 187 8.95 -12.02 21.45
CA TYR A 187 7.59 -12.04 20.89
C TYR A 187 7.53 -12.24 19.38
N ARG A 188 8.68 -12.23 18.67
CA ARG A 188 8.73 -12.47 17.22
C ARG A 188 8.13 -13.82 16.84
N LYS A 189 8.55 -14.89 17.52
CA LYS A 189 8.07 -16.24 17.23
C LYS A 189 6.55 -16.40 17.34
N PRO A 190 5.91 -16.01 18.46
CA PRO A 190 4.45 -16.04 18.58
C PRO A 190 3.73 -15.25 17.47
N VAL A 191 4.23 -14.07 17.11
CA VAL A 191 3.62 -13.23 16.06
C VAL A 191 3.81 -13.83 14.68
N LEU A 192 5.01 -14.31 14.35
CA LEU A 192 5.26 -15.01 13.07
C LEU A 192 4.43 -16.29 12.95
N LYS A 193 4.14 -16.97 14.04
CA LYS A 193 3.22 -18.11 14.03
C LYS A 193 1.81 -17.69 13.64
N ILE A 194 1.32 -16.55 14.15
CA ILE A 194 -0.01 -16.00 13.76
C ILE A 194 -0.03 -15.66 12.27
N GLU A 195 1.01 -14.99 11.76
CA GLU A 195 1.13 -14.69 10.33
C GLU A 195 1.13 -15.96 9.47
N GLN A 196 1.88 -16.99 9.90
CA GLN A 196 1.93 -18.30 9.24
C GLN A 196 0.58 -19.01 9.25
N GLU A 197 -0.16 -18.96 10.36
CA GLU A 197 -1.49 -19.60 10.48
C GLU A 197 -2.53 -18.91 9.60
N ASN A 198 -2.46 -17.58 9.45
CA ASN A 198 -3.40 -16.83 8.63
C ASN A 198 -3.11 -16.92 7.12
N ASN A 199 -1.83 -16.92 6.71
CA ASN A 199 -1.42 -16.92 5.31
C ASN A 199 -0.21 -17.83 5.07
N PRO A 200 -0.34 -19.16 5.23
CA PRO A 200 0.78 -20.11 5.17
C PRO A 200 1.55 -20.07 3.84
N ASP A 201 0.86 -19.82 2.74
CA ASP A 201 1.45 -19.81 1.40
C ASP A 201 2.18 -18.51 1.06
N PHE A 202 1.79 -17.39 1.70
CA PHE A 202 2.26 -16.04 1.34
C PHE A 202 3.24 -15.43 2.34
N VAL A 203 3.28 -15.88 3.58
CA VAL A 203 4.16 -15.31 4.63
C VAL A 203 5.65 -15.45 4.34
N LYS A 204 6.03 -16.41 3.51
CA LYS A 204 7.44 -16.74 3.17
C LYS A 204 8.09 -15.83 2.14
N TYR A 205 7.31 -15.00 1.42
CA TYR A 205 7.85 -14.19 0.34
C TYR A 205 8.75 -13.07 0.84
N ASN A 206 9.82 -12.84 0.08
CA ASN A 206 10.87 -11.86 0.38
C ASN A 206 11.17 -11.05 -0.87
N ALA A 207 10.96 -9.74 -0.79
CA ALA A 207 11.11 -8.82 -1.91
C ALA A 207 12.55 -8.76 -2.46
N ALA A 208 13.56 -8.96 -1.62
CA ALA A 208 14.94 -8.95 -2.08
C ALA A 208 15.21 -10.10 -3.08
N GLN A 209 14.63 -11.28 -2.83
CA GLN A 209 14.72 -12.42 -3.73
C GLN A 209 13.82 -12.24 -4.96
N ALA A 210 12.52 -11.88 -4.74
CA ALA A 210 11.56 -11.71 -5.82
C ALA A 210 12.03 -10.67 -6.86
N LEU A 211 12.60 -9.55 -6.39
CA LEU A 211 13.09 -8.49 -7.25
C LEU A 211 14.47 -8.82 -7.89
N ALA A 212 15.29 -9.65 -7.27
CA ALA A 212 16.54 -10.09 -7.89
C ALA A 212 16.29 -10.91 -9.17
N ASP A 213 15.23 -11.71 -9.15
CA ASP A 213 14.93 -12.67 -10.23
C ASP A 213 13.98 -12.10 -11.30
N THR A 214 13.34 -10.94 -11.06
CA THR A 214 12.38 -10.37 -12.02
C THR A 214 13.04 -9.73 -13.24
N ALA A 215 12.37 -9.81 -14.40
CA ALA A 215 12.69 -9.04 -15.60
C ALA A 215 11.93 -7.69 -15.66
N ALA A 216 11.05 -7.41 -14.70
CA ALA A 216 10.34 -6.14 -14.63
C ALA A 216 11.28 -4.95 -14.41
N LYS A 217 10.91 -3.78 -14.90
CA LYS A 217 11.53 -2.51 -14.51
C LYS A 217 11.05 -2.12 -13.12
N VAL A 218 11.98 -1.84 -12.21
CA VAL A 218 11.70 -1.64 -10.79
C VAL A 218 12.11 -0.24 -10.36
N LEU A 219 11.19 0.46 -9.72
CA LEU A 219 11.45 1.71 -9.00
C LEU A 219 11.00 1.58 -7.55
N LEU A 220 11.95 1.66 -6.64
CA LEU A 220 11.69 1.67 -5.21
C LEU A 220 11.97 3.07 -4.68
N ILE A 221 11.03 3.65 -3.93
CA ILE A 221 11.16 5.00 -3.38
C ILE A 221 10.95 4.94 -1.87
N TYR A 222 11.93 5.42 -1.13
CA TYR A 222 11.93 5.48 0.33
C TYR A 222 12.16 6.90 0.81
N SER A 223 11.88 7.16 2.08
CA SER A 223 12.26 8.40 2.75
C SER A 223 13.21 8.13 3.90
N ALA A 224 14.24 8.96 4.04
CA ALA A 224 15.29 8.79 5.04
C ALA A 224 14.78 8.87 6.48
N ASN A 225 13.68 9.58 6.70
CA ASN A 225 13.07 9.80 8.02
C ASN A 225 11.77 9.00 8.23
N ASP A 226 11.53 7.95 7.44
CA ASP A 226 10.39 7.05 7.62
C ASP A 226 10.53 6.27 8.95
N LYS A 227 9.52 6.38 9.81
CA LYS A 227 9.45 5.70 11.11
C LYS A 227 8.57 4.45 11.09
N MET A 228 7.80 4.25 10.00
CA MET A 228 6.91 3.09 9.85
C MET A 228 7.63 1.93 9.16
N VAL A 229 8.39 2.21 8.10
CA VAL A 229 9.25 1.26 7.40
C VAL A 229 10.68 1.77 7.49
N ILE A 230 11.41 1.29 8.49
CA ILE A 230 12.74 1.81 8.85
C ILE A 230 13.73 1.58 7.70
N ARG A 231 14.31 2.68 7.21
CA ARG A 231 15.24 2.71 6.09
C ARG A 231 16.40 1.74 6.25
N GLU A 232 17.05 1.75 7.42
CA GLU A 232 18.25 0.93 7.71
C GLU A 232 17.99 -0.57 7.53
N ILE A 233 16.76 -1.01 7.73
CA ILE A 233 16.34 -2.40 7.55
C ILE A 233 15.93 -2.61 6.08
N HIS A 234 14.83 -2.02 5.67
CA HIS A 234 14.18 -2.40 4.41
C HIS A 234 14.90 -1.87 3.18
N HIS A 235 15.17 -0.56 3.12
CA HIS A 235 15.97 0.03 2.05
C HIS A 235 17.40 -0.55 2.04
N GLY A 236 18.02 -0.75 3.22
CA GLY A 236 19.37 -1.29 3.33
C GLY A 236 19.50 -2.71 2.77
N ILE A 237 18.53 -3.59 3.06
CA ILE A 237 18.50 -4.95 2.50
C ILE A 237 18.35 -4.92 0.98
N LEU A 238 17.38 -4.13 0.47
CA LEU A 238 17.09 -4.05 -0.96
C LEU A 238 18.23 -3.41 -1.75
N SER A 239 18.83 -2.32 -1.24
CA SER A 239 19.98 -1.68 -1.88
C SER A 239 21.16 -2.62 -2.02
N LYS A 240 21.40 -3.49 -1.03
CA LYS A 240 22.45 -4.49 -1.08
C LYS A 240 22.11 -5.63 -2.05
N ALA A 241 20.88 -6.15 -1.98
CA ALA A 241 20.45 -7.29 -2.78
C ALA A 241 20.35 -6.96 -4.29
N LEU A 242 19.97 -5.73 -4.61
CA LEU A 242 19.73 -5.28 -5.99
C LEU A 242 20.87 -4.45 -6.57
N ALA A 243 22.03 -4.42 -5.90
CA ALA A 243 23.18 -3.67 -6.37
C ALA A 243 23.63 -4.18 -7.76
N GLY A 244 23.70 -3.25 -8.72
CA GLY A 244 24.11 -3.57 -10.11
C GLY A 244 23.02 -4.16 -11.01
N LYS A 245 21.77 -4.33 -10.53
CA LYS A 245 20.65 -4.77 -11.36
C LYS A 245 20.22 -3.62 -12.30
N ALA A 246 20.39 -3.83 -13.62
CA ALA A 246 20.26 -2.79 -14.64
C ALA A 246 18.87 -2.10 -14.67
N ASP A 247 17.80 -2.88 -14.58
CA ASP A 247 16.42 -2.38 -14.66
C ASP A 247 15.81 -2.03 -13.29
N THR A 248 16.66 -1.74 -12.31
CA THR A 248 16.24 -1.41 -10.94
C THR A 248 16.83 -0.08 -10.49
N ARG A 249 15.97 0.80 -10.00
CA ARG A 249 16.35 2.07 -9.38
C ARG A 249 15.78 2.15 -7.96
N ILE A 250 16.58 2.66 -7.06
CA ILE A 250 16.17 2.90 -5.66
C ILE A 250 16.44 4.37 -5.36
N LEU A 251 15.39 5.11 -5.03
CA LEU A 251 15.47 6.52 -4.66
C LEU A 251 15.27 6.67 -3.15
N LEU A 252 16.01 7.60 -2.58
CA LEU A 252 15.90 7.97 -1.18
C LEU A 252 15.59 9.46 -1.09
N GLU A 253 14.37 9.77 -0.65
CA GLU A 253 13.89 11.12 -0.45
C GLU A 253 14.18 11.61 0.98
N GLU A 254 14.25 12.92 1.16
CA GLU A 254 14.49 13.52 2.47
C GLU A 254 13.24 14.23 2.99
N GLY A 255 12.96 14.08 4.29
CA GLY A 255 11.93 14.85 4.99
C GLY A 255 10.48 14.50 4.69
N LYS A 256 10.22 13.39 3.97
CA LYS A 256 8.87 13.02 3.50
C LYS A 256 8.16 11.97 4.38
N GLY A 257 8.81 11.52 5.46
CA GLY A 257 8.23 10.51 6.36
C GLY A 257 7.86 9.23 5.64
N HIS A 258 6.65 8.72 5.88
CA HIS A 258 6.19 7.47 5.28
C HIS A 258 5.63 7.61 3.85
N ASN A 259 5.46 8.84 3.35
CA ASN A 259 4.89 9.12 2.02
C ASN A 259 5.92 9.78 1.10
N PRO A 260 6.85 9.03 0.50
CA PRO A 260 7.97 9.58 -0.26
C PRO A 260 7.55 10.31 -1.55
N ASN A 261 6.33 10.09 -2.01
CA ASN A 261 5.71 10.76 -3.16
C ASN A 261 5.08 12.11 -2.83
N TYR A 262 4.96 12.46 -1.54
CA TYR A 262 4.41 13.75 -1.13
C TYR A 262 5.49 14.85 -1.15
N THR A 263 5.05 16.11 -1.22
CA THR A 263 5.95 17.24 -0.94
C THR A 263 6.38 17.21 0.54
N THR A 264 7.51 17.85 0.86
CA THR A 264 7.95 17.95 2.25
C THR A 264 6.96 18.74 3.12
N ASP A 265 6.27 19.75 2.56
CA ASP A 265 5.21 20.49 3.24
C ASP A 265 4.01 19.58 3.56
N ALA A 266 3.53 18.78 2.58
CA ALA A 266 2.44 17.83 2.79
C ALA A 266 2.80 16.80 3.87
N ALA A 267 4.01 16.26 3.83
CA ALA A 267 4.47 15.29 4.83
C ALA A 267 4.55 15.91 6.25
N ALA A 268 5.02 17.15 6.38
CA ALA A 268 5.03 17.87 7.65
C ALA A 268 3.61 18.12 8.16
N TYR A 269 2.72 18.59 7.29
CA TYR A 269 1.30 18.87 7.61
C TYR A 269 0.54 17.60 8.00
N LEU A 270 0.79 16.48 7.33
CA LEU A 270 0.27 15.16 7.73
C LEU A 270 0.80 14.72 9.10
N GLY A 271 2.04 15.07 9.42
CA GLY A 271 2.63 14.86 10.74
C GLY A 271 1.89 15.63 11.84
N GLU A 272 1.55 16.90 11.60
CA GLU A 272 0.76 17.73 12.52
C GLU A 272 -0.64 17.14 12.73
N TYR A 273 -1.33 16.78 11.66
CA TYR A 273 -2.62 16.09 11.69
C TYR A 273 -2.57 14.83 12.55
N THR A 274 -1.59 13.96 12.28
CA THR A 274 -1.45 12.67 12.99
C THR A 274 -1.17 12.87 14.48
N ALA A 275 -0.33 13.84 14.83
CA ALA A 275 -0.03 14.16 16.21
C ALA A 275 -1.27 14.69 16.97
N GLU A 276 -2.04 15.59 16.35
CA GLU A 276 -3.26 16.12 16.95
C GLU A 276 -4.34 15.04 17.06
N MET A 277 -4.56 14.24 16.02
CA MET A 277 -5.49 13.10 16.03
C MET A 277 -5.17 12.14 17.16
N THR A 278 -3.92 11.74 17.29
CA THR A 278 -3.47 10.80 18.35
C THR A 278 -3.74 11.38 19.74
N ARG A 279 -3.45 12.66 19.97
CA ARG A 279 -3.73 13.35 21.22
C ARG A 279 -5.23 13.37 21.53
N LEU A 280 -6.06 13.75 20.55
CA LEU A 280 -7.51 13.85 20.75
C LEU A 280 -8.17 12.48 20.97
N LEU A 281 -7.70 11.42 20.30
CA LEU A 281 -8.15 10.05 20.54
C LEU A 281 -7.81 9.60 21.96
N LYS A 282 -6.61 9.87 22.43
CA LYS A 282 -6.20 9.57 23.82
C LYS A 282 -7.06 10.31 24.85
N ASP A 283 -7.41 11.56 24.56
CA ASP A 283 -8.25 12.42 25.41
C ASP A 283 -9.75 12.11 25.25
N LYS A 284 -10.13 11.14 24.40
CA LYS A 284 -11.53 10.76 24.06
C LYS A 284 -12.37 11.93 23.50
N LYS A 285 -11.73 12.84 22.78
CA LYS A 285 -12.34 14.02 22.15
C LYS A 285 -12.69 13.82 20.67
N LEU A 286 -12.69 12.59 20.20
CA LEU A 286 -13.12 12.14 18.87
C LEU A 286 -14.04 10.94 19.00
N SER A 287 -14.97 10.98 19.95
CA SER A 287 -15.85 9.85 20.28
C SER A 287 -17.18 9.92 19.54
N THR A 288 -17.61 11.11 19.13
CA THR A 288 -18.87 11.33 18.40
C THR A 288 -18.62 11.70 16.95
N GLU A 289 -19.57 11.42 16.07
CA GLU A 289 -19.48 11.80 14.66
C GLU A 289 -19.36 13.32 14.46
N ALA A 290 -19.99 14.12 15.33
CA ALA A 290 -19.88 15.58 15.31
C ALA A 290 -18.44 16.05 15.62
N GLU A 291 -17.78 15.46 16.64
CA GLU A 291 -16.39 15.76 16.99
C GLU A 291 -15.44 15.37 15.87
N LYS A 292 -15.64 14.19 15.26
CA LYS A 292 -14.84 13.72 14.12
C LYS A 292 -15.01 14.62 12.90
N ALA A 293 -16.26 15.01 12.57
CA ALA A 293 -16.55 15.92 11.47
C ALA A 293 -15.90 17.29 11.67
N ALA A 294 -15.99 17.87 12.87
CA ALA A 294 -15.35 19.13 13.22
C ALA A 294 -13.81 19.04 13.13
N PHE A 295 -13.23 17.93 13.59
CA PHE A 295 -11.79 17.67 13.45
C PHE A 295 -11.38 17.57 11.99
N ARG A 296 -12.11 16.77 11.20
CA ARG A 296 -11.82 16.56 9.77
C ARG A 296 -11.92 17.85 8.96
N SER A 297 -12.90 18.71 9.22
CA SER A 297 -13.12 19.97 8.49
C SER A 297 -12.05 21.04 8.77
N LYS A 298 -11.27 20.88 9.81
CA LYS A 298 -10.16 21.79 10.18
C LYS A 298 -8.98 21.72 9.21
N TRP A 299 -8.81 20.61 8.51
CA TRP A 299 -7.60 20.30 7.75
C TRP A 299 -7.77 20.53 6.24
N ASP A 300 -6.76 21.10 5.62
CA ASP A 300 -6.67 21.21 4.16
C ASP A 300 -6.15 19.90 3.57
N TRP A 301 -7.08 19.09 3.06
CA TRP A 301 -6.79 17.78 2.49
C TRP A 301 -6.04 17.84 1.17
N ASN A 302 -6.19 18.93 0.39
CA ASN A 302 -5.41 19.13 -0.82
C ASN A 302 -3.94 19.39 -0.50
N ARG A 303 -3.65 20.23 0.51
CA ARG A 303 -2.31 20.43 1.02
C ARG A 303 -1.71 19.17 1.59
N MET A 304 -2.51 18.43 2.42
CA MET A 304 -2.06 17.21 3.12
C MET A 304 -1.64 16.08 2.17
N THR A 305 -2.23 16.03 0.98
CA THR A 305 -2.00 14.98 -0.03
C THR A 305 -1.30 15.52 -1.28
N GLN A 306 -0.63 16.67 -1.16
CA GLN A 306 0.07 17.28 -2.29
C GLN A 306 1.24 16.42 -2.74
N GLN A 307 1.21 16.06 -4.00
CA GLN A 307 2.18 15.18 -4.64
C GLN A 307 3.43 15.96 -5.08
N ASP A 308 4.59 15.30 -5.07
CA ASP A 308 5.85 15.89 -5.52
C ASP A 308 6.08 15.57 -7.01
N ASP A 309 6.05 16.60 -7.85
CA ASP A 309 6.20 16.48 -9.31
C ASP A 309 7.51 15.81 -9.73
N LYS A 310 8.60 15.99 -8.95
CA LYS A 310 9.90 15.38 -9.26
C LYS A 310 9.87 13.87 -9.04
N VAL A 311 9.23 13.43 -7.98
CA VAL A 311 9.05 12.00 -7.70
C VAL A 311 8.13 11.37 -8.74
N TRP A 312 7.06 12.07 -9.11
CA TRP A 312 6.15 11.60 -10.14
C TRP A 312 6.79 11.53 -11.53
N ALA A 313 7.69 12.44 -11.86
CA ALA A 313 8.49 12.37 -13.10
C ALA A 313 9.34 11.07 -13.16
N GLU A 314 9.93 10.63 -12.04
CA GLU A 314 10.65 9.37 -11.99
C GLU A 314 9.75 8.13 -12.05
N ILE A 315 8.54 8.22 -11.46
CA ILE A 315 7.51 7.18 -11.56
C ILE A 315 7.09 7.00 -13.03
N PHE A 316 6.71 8.08 -13.71
CA PHE A 316 6.30 8.03 -15.12
C PHE A 316 7.43 7.58 -16.03
N LYS A 317 8.64 8.09 -15.84
CA LYS A 317 9.83 7.61 -16.57
C LYS A 317 10.03 6.11 -16.46
N THR A 318 9.68 5.50 -15.32
CA THR A 318 9.77 4.06 -15.14
C THR A 318 8.61 3.34 -15.82
N LEU A 319 7.38 3.82 -15.65
CA LEU A 319 6.19 3.18 -16.21
C LEU A 319 6.11 3.28 -17.74
N ASP A 320 6.66 4.34 -18.35
CA ASP A 320 6.65 4.56 -19.81
C ASP A 320 7.75 3.77 -20.55
N ALA A 321 8.72 3.26 -19.83
CA ALA A 321 9.90 2.60 -20.41
C ALA A 321 9.60 1.11 -20.89
#